data_ed0fae774b595251e936eda928b82e83
#
_entry.id   ed0fae774b595251e936eda928b82e83
#
_cell.length_a   1.000
_cell.length_b   1.000
_cell.length_c   1.000
_cell.angle_alpha   90.00
_cell.angle_beta   90.00
_cell.angle_gamma   90.00
#
_symmetry.space_group_name_H-M   'P 1'
#
loop_
_entity.id
_entity.type
_entity.pdbx_description
1 polymer ?
#
loop_
_entity_poly.entity_id
_entity_poly.type
_entity_poly.pdbx_seq_one_letter_code
_entity_poly.pdbx_strand_id
1 'polypeptide(L)'
;MNAALPLYKLPDIASTVHEGDCLDVLRNYPDECFDLIITSPPYADQRRSTYVGIHPDNYVEWFLPRASQFLRVLKPAGSFVLNIKEKAVNGERHTYVLELIIALRKQGWLWTEEYIWHKKNCYPGK
;
A
#
# COMPACT_ATOMS: atom_id res chain seq x y z
N MET A 1 -4.35 38.23 -20.97
CA MET A 1 -3.02 37.69 -21.27
C MET A 1 -2.76 36.52 -20.39
N ASN A 2 -2.78 35.30 -20.94
CA ASN A 2 -2.35 34.12 -20.21
C ASN A 2 -0.82 34.12 -20.17
N ALA A 3 -0.25 34.46 -19.02
CA ALA A 3 1.16 34.16 -18.79
C ALA A 3 1.28 32.63 -18.78
N ALA A 4 1.96 32.08 -19.79
CA ALA A 4 2.30 30.66 -19.79
C ALA A 4 3.14 30.42 -18.53
N LEU A 5 2.66 29.50 -17.68
CA LEU A 5 3.46 29.02 -16.56
C LEU A 5 4.79 28.51 -17.12
N PRO A 6 5.93 28.85 -16.51
CA PRO A 6 7.20 28.33 -16.96
C PRO A 6 7.11 26.80 -17.02
N LEU A 7 7.42 26.22 -18.18
CA LEU A 7 7.59 24.78 -18.31
C LEU A 7 8.68 24.38 -17.31
N TYR A 8 8.27 23.83 -16.17
CA TYR A 8 9.19 23.14 -15.30
C TYR A 8 9.81 22.02 -16.13
N LYS A 9 11.08 22.19 -16.47
CA LYS A 9 11.86 21.10 -17.02
C LYS A 9 11.99 20.10 -15.89
N LEU A 10 11.14 19.06 -15.94
CA LEU A 10 11.27 17.95 -15.00
C LEU A 10 12.69 17.41 -15.15
N PRO A 11 13.43 17.18 -14.07
CA PRO A 11 14.70 16.50 -14.15
C PRO A 11 14.50 15.16 -14.86
N ASP A 12 15.48 14.67 -15.57
CA ASP A 12 15.45 13.35 -16.19
C ASP A 12 15.16 12.31 -15.10
N ILE A 13 13.90 11.94 -14.97
CA ILE A 13 13.45 10.95 -13.96
C ILE A 13 13.75 9.58 -14.57
N ALA A 14 14.78 8.92 -14.08
CA ALA A 14 15.03 7.53 -14.39
C ALA A 14 13.91 6.68 -13.76
N SER A 15 13.09 6.05 -14.60
CA SER A 15 12.09 5.09 -14.16
C SER A 15 12.67 3.69 -14.22
N THR A 16 12.51 2.92 -13.14
CA THR A 16 12.98 1.53 -13.05
C THR A 16 11.82 0.62 -12.68
N VAL A 17 11.75 -0.53 -13.33
CA VAL A 17 10.80 -1.61 -12.99
C VAL A 17 11.60 -2.79 -12.44
N HIS A 18 11.19 -3.29 -11.28
CA HIS A 18 11.78 -4.47 -10.66
C HIS A 18 10.76 -5.60 -10.64
N GLU A 19 11.20 -6.79 -11.03
CA GLU A 19 10.45 -8.03 -10.85
C GLU A 19 10.86 -8.71 -9.53
N GLY A 20 9.89 -9.10 -8.71
CA GLY A 20 10.14 -9.81 -7.46
C GLY A 20 9.24 -9.37 -6.31
N ASP A 21 9.43 -9.98 -5.14
CA ASP A 21 8.77 -9.53 -3.93
C ASP A 21 9.36 -8.19 -3.49
N CYS A 22 8.50 -7.22 -3.21
CA CYS A 22 8.93 -5.89 -2.79
C CYS A 22 9.80 -5.92 -1.52
N LEU A 23 9.62 -6.90 -0.65
CA LEU A 23 10.43 -7.09 0.54
C LEU A 23 11.91 -7.31 0.18
N ASP A 24 12.18 -8.14 -0.84
CA ASP A 24 13.54 -8.43 -1.29
C ASP A 24 14.12 -7.28 -2.10
N VAL A 25 13.32 -6.69 -2.98
CA VAL A 25 13.74 -5.55 -3.81
C VAL A 25 14.12 -4.35 -2.93
N LEU A 26 13.29 -4.00 -1.96
CA LEU A 26 13.52 -2.82 -1.10
C LEU A 26 14.77 -2.94 -0.23
N ARG A 27 15.22 -4.15 0.11
CA ARG A 27 16.47 -4.34 0.86
C ARG A 27 17.70 -3.74 0.15
N ASN A 28 17.64 -3.59 -1.17
CA ASN A 28 18.71 -3.01 -1.97
C ASN A 28 18.67 -1.46 -2.03
N TYR A 29 17.62 -0.84 -1.48
CA TYR A 29 17.49 0.61 -1.43
C TYR A 29 18.00 1.17 -0.10
N PRO A 30 18.63 2.36 -0.11
CA PRO A 30 19.07 3.02 1.12
C PRO A 30 17.87 3.52 1.95
N ASP A 31 18.16 3.85 3.20
CA ASP A 31 17.19 4.50 4.07
C ASP A 31 16.78 5.86 3.50
N GLU A 32 15.54 6.28 3.78
CA GLU A 32 15.05 7.64 3.51
C GLU A 32 15.28 8.12 2.05
N CYS A 33 15.02 7.24 1.06
CA CYS A 33 15.26 7.56 -0.36
C CYS A 33 13.99 7.87 -1.15
N PHE A 34 12.80 7.54 -0.65
CA PHE A 34 11.54 7.78 -1.33
C PHE A 34 10.69 8.86 -0.65
N ASP A 35 10.01 9.67 -1.46
CA ASP A 35 9.07 10.70 -0.99
C ASP A 35 7.65 10.17 -0.84
N LEU A 36 7.29 9.14 -1.62
CA LEU A 36 5.94 8.57 -1.67
C LEU A 36 6.01 7.08 -1.95
N ILE A 37 5.21 6.33 -1.21
CA ILE A 37 4.92 4.92 -1.50
C ILE A 37 3.42 4.76 -1.67
N ILE A 38 3.01 4.19 -2.81
CA ILE A 38 1.60 3.84 -3.07
C ILE A 38 1.57 2.35 -3.39
N THR A 39 0.71 1.61 -2.72
CA THR A 39 0.54 0.19 -2.99
C THR A 39 -0.91 -0.25 -2.87
N SER A 40 -1.27 -1.23 -3.70
CA SER A 40 -2.49 -2.01 -3.62
C SER A 40 -2.08 -3.48 -3.51
N PRO A 41 -1.74 -3.94 -2.31
CA PRO A 41 -1.25 -5.30 -2.11
C PRO A 41 -2.33 -6.33 -2.43
N PRO A 42 -2.00 -7.62 -2.58
CA PRO A 42 -2.99 -8.67 -2.68
C PRO A 42 -4.00 -8.55 -1.54
N TYR A 43 -5.28 -8.48 -1.87
CA TYR A 43 -6.34 -8.46 -0.86
C TYR A 43 -6.52 -9.86 -0.26
N ALA A 44 -6.93 -9.91 0.99
CA ALA A 44 -7.09 -11.18 1.68
C ALA A 44 -7.99 -12.15 0.90
N ASP A 45 -7.46 -13.32 0.55
CA ASP A 45 -8.13 -14.41 -0.18
C ASP A 45 -8.91 -13.99 -1.45
N GLN A 46 -8.52 -12.87 -2.06
CA GLN A 46 -9.07 -12.43 -3.34
C GLN A 46 -8.30 -13.07 -4.50
N ARG A 47 -9.01 -13.48 -5.54
CA ARG A 47 -8.42 -14.00 -6.79
C ARG A 47 -7.43 -15.17 -6.61
N ARG A 48 -7.80 -16.17 -5.83
CA ARG A 48 -6.98 -17.40 -5.63
C ARG A 48 -6.53 -18.08 -6.92
N SER A 49 -7.26 -17.89 -8.02
CA SER A 49 -6.90 -18.41 -9.34
C SER A 49 -5.77 -17.65 -10.04
N THR A 50 -5.45 -16.43 -9.58
CA THR A 50 -4.48 -15.54 -10.24
C THR A 50 -3.17 -15.46 -9.46
N TYR A 51 -3.22 -15.50 -8.14
CA TYR A 51 -2.05 -15.49 -7.26
C TYR A 51 -2.37 -16.17 -5.92
N VAL A 52 -1.32 -16.58 -5.21
CA VAL A 52 -1.48 -17.16 -3.87
C VAL A 52 -2.06 -16.10 -2.93
N GLY A 53 -3.31 -16.31 -2.51
CA GLY A 53 -3.99 -15.43 -1.56
C GLY A 53 -3.41 -15.53 -0.16
N ILE A 54 -3.50 -14.45 0.60
CA ILE A 54 -3.16 -14.42 2.03
C ILE A 54 -4.46 -14.54 2.82
N HIS A 55 -4.54 -15.53 3.71
CA HIS A 55 -5.70 -15.67 4.59
C HIS A 55 -5.82 -14.43 5.50
N PRO A 56 -7.04 -13.89 5.75
CA PRO A 56 -7.20 -12.70 6.56
C PRO A 56 -6.59 -12.81 7.95
N ASP A 57 -6.61 -13.97 8.59
CA ASP A 57 -6.00 -14.20 9.90
C ASP A 57 -4.48 -14.04 9.92
N ASN A 58 -3.83 -14.24 8.77
CA ASN A 58 -2.37 -14.15 8.60
C ASN A 58 -1.93 -12.85 7.93
N TYR A 59 -2.87 -11.98 7.58
CA TYR A 59 -2.60 -10.82 6.74
C TYR A 59 -1.69 -9.80 7.42
N VAL A 60 -1.95 -9.49 8.67
CA VAL A 60 -1.15 -8.55 9.47
C VAL A 60 0.29 -9.02 9.59
N GLU A 61 0.49 -10.30 9.96
CA GLU A 61 1.81 -10.90 10.09
C GLU A 61 2.59 -10.89 8.76
N TRP A 62 1.90 -11.16 7.66
CA TRP A 62 2.50 -11.11 6.32
C TRP A 62 2.87 -9.68 5.90
N PHE A 63 2.05 -8.69 6.25
CA PHE A 63 2.24 -7.31 5.81
C PHE A 63 3.30 -6.55 6.61
N LEU A 64 3.42 -6.77 7.90
CA LEU A 64 4.28 -5.99 8.79
C LEU A 64 5.76 -5.97 8.39
N PRO A 65 6.40 -7.07 7.94
CA PRO A 65 7.78 -7.00 7.44
C PRO A 65 7.94 -6.08 6.23
N ARG A 66 6.95 -6.04 5.33
CA ARG A 66 6.91 -5.14 4.18
C ARG A 66 6.77 -3.69 4.61
N ALA A 67 5.84 -3.43 5.51
CA ALA A 67 5.63 -2.10 6.08
C ALA A 67 6.87 -1.59 6.83
N SER A 68 7.63 -2.46 7.48
CA SER A 68 8.92 -2.11 8.10
C SER A 68 9.92 -1.60 7.07
N GLN A 69 10.02 -2.25 5.91
CA GLN A 69 10.88 -1.77 4.82
C GLN A 69 10.35 -0.47 4.21
N PHE A 70 9.03 -0.32 4.06
CA PHE A 70 8.44 0.94 3.61
C PHE A 70 8.81 2.10 4.54
N LEU A 71 8.71 1.89 5.84
CA LEU A 71 9.06 2.89 6.86
C LEU A 71 10.54 3.26 6.79
N ARG A 72 11.43 2.30 6.56
CA ARG A 72 12.88 2.51 6.46
C ARG A 72 13.25 3.33 5.23
N VAL A 73 12.71 2.99 4.05
CA VAL A 73 13.09 3.64 2.78
C VAL A 73 12.34 4.95 2.53
N LEU A 74 11.25 5.22 3.25
CA LEU A 74 10.50 6.45 3.13
C LEU A 74 11.19 7.58 3.91
N LYS A 75 11.29 8.75 3.31
CA LYS A 75 11.79 9.95 4.00
C LYS A 75 10.86 10.34 5.16
N PRO A 76 11.37 11.03 6.20
CA PRO A 76 10.55 11.43 7.35
C PRO A 76 9.31 12.28 7.00
N ALA A 77 9.39 13.11 5.96
CA ALA A 77 8.28 13.89 5.44
C ALA A 77 7.48 13.18 4.33
N GLY A 78 7.82 11.94 4.02
CA GLY A 78 7.19 11.15 2.97
C GLY A 78 5.80 10.63 3.38
N SER A 79 5.05 10.19 2.39
CA SER A 79 3.71 9.65 2.58
C SER A 79 3.60 8.20 2.11
N PHE A 80 2.84 7.40 2.85
CA PHE A 80 2.47 6.05 2.48
C PHE A 80 0.97 5.95 2.24
N VAL A 81 0.57 5.53 1.05
CA VAL A 81 -0.82 5.35 0.65
C VAL A 81 -1.10 3.86 0.43
N LEU A 82 -1.95 3.31 1.25
CA LEU A 82 -2.37 1.91 1.20
C LEU A 82 -3.80 1.81 0.68
N ASN A 83 -3.97 1.22 -0.51
CA ASN A 83 -5.29 0.86 -1.01
C ASN A 83 -5.58 -0.60 -0.64
N ILE A 84 -6.56 -0.82 0.22
CA ILE A 84 -6.89 -2.14 0.74
C ILE A 84 -8.40 -2.31 0.83
N LYS A 85 -8.87 -3.55 0.68
CA LYS A 85 -10.28 -3.90 0.73
C LYS A 85 -10.55 -4.86 1.88
N GLU A 86 -11.63 -4.60 2.59
CA GLU A 86 -12.18 -5.52 3.58
C GLU A 86 -12.70 -6.81 2.94
N LYS A 87 -12.88 -7.84 3.76
CA LYS A 87 -13.41 -9.14 3.37
C LYS A 87 -14.48 -9.60 4.38
N ALA A 88 -15.53 -10.21 3.87
CA ALA A 88 -16.46 -10.98 4.68
C ALA A 88 -16.04 -12.45 4.72
N VAL A 89 -16.14 -13.05 5.89
CA VAL A 89 -15.90 -14.47 6.14
C VAL A 89 -17.10 -15.01 6.91
N ASN A 90 -17.74 -16.04 6.39
CA ASN A 90 -18.93 -16.66 7.00
C ASN A 90 -20.06 -15.64 7.29
N GLY A 91 -20.26 -14.67 6.42
CA GLY A 91 -21.31 -13.65 6.56
C GLY A 91 -20.99 -12.48 7.48
N GLU A 92 -19.82 -12.46 8.08
CA GLU A 92 -19.34 -11.39 8.95
C GLU A 92 -18.14 -10.66 8.33
N ARG A 93 -18.04 -9.34 8.56
CA ARG A 93 -16.88 -8.57 8.13
C ARG A 93 -15.67 -8.95 8.98
N HIS A 94 -14.61 -9.39 8.34
CA HIS A 94 -13.36 -9.71 9.02
C HIS A 94 -12.62 -8.44 9.43
N THR A 95 -12.05 -8.42 10.60
CA THR A 95 -11.38 -7.25 11.19
C THR A 95 -9.95 -7.03 10.73
N TYR A 96 -9.43 -7.81 9.77
CA TYR A 96 -8.00 -7.77 9.41
C TYR A 96 -7.49 -6.38 8.98
N VAL A 97 -8.31 -5.57 8.30
CA VAL A 97 -7.92 -4.19 7.91
C VAL A 97 -7.79 -3.30 9.14
N LEU A 98 -8.71 -3.39 10.10
CA LEU A 98 -8.66 -2.64 11.36
C LEU A 98 -7.46 -3.06 12.20
N GLU A 99 -7.20 -4.35 12.29
CA GLU A 99 -6.05 -4.92 12.99
C GLU A 99 -4.74 -4.47 12.34
N LEU A 100 -4.68 -4.42 11.01
CA LEU A 100 -3.54 -3.91 10.28
C LEU A 100 -3.29 -2.42 10.59
N ILE A 101 -4.32 -1.58 10.61
CA ILE A 101 -4.20 -0.16 10.96
C ILE A 101 -3.60 -0.01 12.37
N ILE A 102 -4.10 -0.77 13.34
CA ILE A 102 -3.59 -0.74 14.71
C ILE A 102 -2.14 -1.21 14.77
N ALA A 103 -1.80 -2.29 14.06
CA ALA A 103 -0.45 -2.83 14.02
C ALA A 103 0.54 -1.85 13.35
N LEU A 104 0.15 -1.19 12.28
CA LEU A 104 0.96 -0.17 11.61
C LEU A 104 1.22 1.02 12.54
N ARG A 105 0.23 1.48 13.28
CA ARG A 105 0.43 2.54 14.29
C ARG A 105 1.43 2.12 15.36
N LYS A 106 1.35 0.89 15.85
CA LYS A 106 2.32 0.34 16.83
C LYS A 106 3.73 0.25 16.24
N GLN A 107 3.86 0.06 14.93
CA GLN A 107 5.14 0.02 14.23
C GLN A 107 5.77 1.41 14.04
N GLY A 108 5.02 2.49 14.24
CA GLY A 108 5.51 3.87 14.14
C GLY A 108 4.86 4.72 13.05
N TRP A 109 3.91 4.17 12.30
CA TRP A 109 3.15 4.94 11.31
C TRP A 109 2.17 5.91 11.96
N LEU A 110 2.03 7.10 11.36
CA LEU A 110 0.97 8.05 11.71
C LEU A 110 -0.24 7.81 10.80
N TRP A 111 -1.38 7.50 11.38
CA TRP A 111 -2.63 7.39 10.62
C TRP A 111 -3.28 8.77 10.51
N THR A 112 -3.10 9.43 9.38
CA THR A 112 -3.51 10.83 9.19
C THR A 112 -4.84 10.98 8.50
N GLU A 113 -5.12 10.13 7.51
CA GLU A 113 -6.31 10.25 6.67
C GLU A 113 -6.83 8.89 6.22
N GLU A 114 -8.12 8.83 5.93
CA GLU A 114 -8.81 7.71 5.30
C GLU A 114 -9.72 8.20 4.18
N TYR A 115 -9.63 7.54 3.02
CA TYR A 115 -10.47 7.82 1.87
C TYR A 115 -11.25 6.59 1.47
N ILE A 116 -12.51 6.78 1.06
CA ILE A 116 -13.34 5.70 0.52
C ILE A 116 -13.38 5.83 -1.01
N TRP A 117 -12.85 4.81 -1.70
CA TRP A 117 -13.00 4.72 -3.14
C TRP A 117 -14.36 4.16 -3.51
N HIS A 118 -15.32 5.03 -3.81
CA HIS A 118 -16.65 4.66 -4.24
C HIS A 118 -16.70 4.41 -5.76
N LYS A 119 -17.06 3.19 -6.16
CA LYS A 119 -17.27 2.81 -7.56
C LYS A 119 -18.76 2.87 -7.91
N LYS A 120 -19.13 3.67 -8.93
CA LYS A 120 -20.54 3.83 -9.36
C LYS A 120 -21.15 2.54 -9.91
N ASN A 121 -20.37 1.68 -10.55
CA ASN A 121 -20.81 0.44 -11.21
C ASN A 121 -20.11 -0.77 -10.59
N CYS A 122 -20.26 -0.95 -9.29
CA CYS A 122 -19.73 -2.11 -8.60
C CYS A 122 -20.77 -3.23 -8.63
N TYR A 123 -20.43 -4.40 -9.17
CA TYR A 123 -21.24 -5.59 -8.98
C TYR A 123 -21.20 -5.99 -7.51
N PRO A 124 -22.37 -6.30 -6.89
CA PRO A 124 -22.37 -6.81 -5.54
C PRO A 124 -21.53 -8.09 -5.49
N GLY A 125 -20.59 -8.13 -4.55
CA GLY A 125 -19.80 -9.33 -4.32
C GLY A 125 -20.71 -10.49 -3.93
N LYS A 126 -20.50 -11.66 -4.55
CA LYS A 126 -21.14 -12.89 -4.12
C LYS A 126 -20.54 -13.38 -2.82
#